data_7f662715ae2e5218533ae1341c5c7a6d
#
_entry.id   7f662715ae2e5218533ae1341c5c7a6d
#
_cell.length_a   1.000
_cell.length_b   1.000
_cell.length_c   1.000
_cell.angle_alpha   90.00
_cell.angle_beta   90.00
_cell.angle_gamma   90.00
#
_symmetry.space_group_name_H-M   'P 1'
#
loop_
_entity.id
_entity.type
_entity.pdbx_description
1 polymer ?
#
loop_
_entity_poly.entity_id
_entity_poly.type
_entity_poly.pdbx_seq_one_letter_code
_entity_poly.pdbx_strand_id
1 'polypeptide(L)'
;FVYGLPELYRKDLIGARGVAVPGCYPTAASLALTPFVQADAIETTGVIVDAASGVSGAGRSLQPATAFAAVDENFNAYGLLTHRHTPEMEQVSGCEILFTPHLAPMVRGILATCYARPKDPSFSTDQALEVLAQRYADEPFVIVDEASPSTKATLGANTVHITARVDERTGWLLTISALDNLVKGASGGAVQCANIALGLDETAGLPTSGLMP
;
A
#
# COMPACT_ATOMS: atom_id res chain seq x y z
N PHE A 1 7.04 -9.92 -18.25
CA PHE A 1 6.13 -8.91 -17.69
C PHE A 1 6.91 -7.96 -16.82
N VAL A 2 6.59 -6.66 -16.91
CA VAL A 2 7.09 -5.61 -16.01
C VAL A 2 6.18 -5.56 -14.78
N TYR A 3 6.75 -5.33 -13.59
CA TYR A 3 5.95 -5.16 -12.38
C TYR A 3 5.25 -3.80 -12.39
N GLY A 4 3.93 -3.81 -12.22
CA GLY A 4 3.05 -2.68 -12.46
C GLY A 4 2.83 -1.77 -11.25
N LEU A 5 3.90 -1.26 -10.65
CA LEU A 5 3.85 -0.26 -9.58
C LEU A 5 4.60 0.99 -10.06
N PRO A 6 3.89 1.96 -10.70
CA PRO A 6 4.49 3.12 -11.36
C PRO A 6 5.46 3.90 -10.47
N GLU A 7 5.12 4.09 -9.23
CA GLU A 7 5.90 4.83 -8.27
C GLU A 7 7.31 4.24 -8.03
N LEU A 8 7.50 2.95 -8.31
CA LEU A 8 8.79 2.28 -8.15
C LEU A 8 9.43 1.88 -9.49
N TYR A 9 8.62 1.60 -10.52
CA TYR A 9 9.08 0.99 -11.78
C TYR A 9 8.66 1.76 -13.04
N ARG A 10 8.39 3.07 -12.93
CA ARG A 10 7.89 3.92 -14.03
C ARG A 10 8.69 3.76 -15.32
N LYS A 11 10.02 3.77 -15.23
CA LYS A 11 10.90 3.70 -16.41
C LYS A 11 10.73 2.39 -17.19
N ASP A 12 10.49 1.29 -16.47
CA ASP A 12 10.35 -0.04 -17.06
C ASP A 12 8.96 -0.23 -17.70
N LEU A 13 7.98 0.58 -17.29
CA LEU A 13 6.62 0.55 -17.83
C LEU A 13 6.50 1.21 -19.21
N ILE A 14 7.38 2.15 -19.56
CA ILE A 14 7.31 2.88 -20.84
C ILE A 14 7.45 1.88 -22.00
N GLY A 15 6.41 1.80 -22.83
CA GLY A 15 6.38 0.89 -23.99
C GLY A 15 6.26 -0.60 -23.62
N ALA A 16 5.99 -0.93 -22.37
CA ALA A 16 5.85 -2.32 -21.93
C ALA A 16 4.68 -3.02 -22.64
N ARG A 17 4.95 -4.23 -23.16
CA ARG A 17 3.94 -5.04 -23.88
C ARG A 17 3.13 -5.95 -22.94
N GLY A 18 3.54 -6.08 -21.71
CA GLY A 18 2.87 -6.88 -20.69
C GLY A 18 3.27 -6.42 -19.30
N VAL A 19 2.26 -6.16 -18.46
CA VAL A 19 2.43 -5.65 -17.11
C VAL A 19 1.78 -6.61 -16.12
N ALA A 20 2.50 -6.97 -15.06
CA ALA A 20 1.98 -7.68 -13.90
C ALA A 20 1.56 -6.65 -12.84
N VAL A 21 0.28 -6.37 -12.77
CA VAL A 21 -0.27 -5.42 -11.78
C VAL A 21 -0.25 -6.05 -10.40
N PRO A 22 0.29 -5.35 -9.37
CA PRO A 22 0.39 -5.88 -8.01
C PRO A 22 -0.96 -6.18 -7.36
N GLY A 23 -0.93 -7.03 -6.35
CA GLY A 23 -2.04 -7.17 -5.42
C GLY A 23 -2.24 -5.90 -4.57
N CYS A 24 -3.45 -5.75 -4.01
CA CYS A 24 -3.80 -4.54 -3.26
C CYS A 24 -2.98 -4.36 -1.97
N TYR A 25 -2.72 -5.42 -1.21
CA TYR A 25 -1.81 -5.36 -0.05
C TYR A 25 -0.35 -5.07 -0.44
N PRO A 26 0.22 -5.75 -1.48
CA PRO A 26 1.54 -5.40 -1.98
C PRO A 26 1.67 -3.94 -2.40
N THR A 27 0.66 -3.37 -3.06
CA THR A 27 0.66 -1.94 -3.40
C THR A 27 0.78 -1.07 -2.14
N ALA A 28 -0.05 -1.32 -1.12
CA ALA A 28 -0.07 -0.53 0.10
C ALA A 28 1.24 -0.66 0.90
N ALA A 29 1.67 -1.89 1.18
CA ALA A 29 2.84 -2.17 2.00
C ALA A 29 4.15 -1.76 1.30
N SER A 30 4.28 -2.04 -0.01
CA SER A 30 5.51 -1.68 -0.74
C SER A 30 5.69 -0.17 -0.84
N LEU A 31 4.62 0.59 -1.08
CA LEU A 31 4.71 2.05 -1.10
C LEU A 31 5.04 2.63 0.29
N ALA A 32 4.66 1.96 1.37
CA ALA A 32 4.99 2.38 2.72
C ALA A 32 6.43 2.03 3.13
N LEU A 33 6.98 0.89 2.69
CA LEU A 33 8.26 0.36 3.17
C LEU A 33 9.46 0.68 2.26
N THR A 34 9.26 0.57 0.93
CA THR A 34 10.37 0.67 -0.04
C THR A 34 11.18 1.97 0.06
N PRO A 35 10.59 3.15 0.33
CA PRO A 35 11.36 4.38 0.52
C PRO A 35 12.43 4.26 1.60
N PHE A 36 12.09 3.65 2.74
CA PHE A 36 13.01 3.49 3.86
C PHE A 36 14.12 2.47 3.58
N VAL A 37 13.80 1.43 2.82
CA VAL A 37 14.82 0.45 2.37
C VAL A 37 15.78 1.09 1.38
N GLN A 38 15.27 1.84 0.41
CA GLN A 38 16.09 2.55 -0.59
C GLN A 38 16.98 3.64 0.03
N ALA A 39 16.52 4.26 1.12
CA ALA A 39 17.29 5.23 1.91
C ALA A 39 18.26 4.57 2.89
N ASP A 40 18.32 3.24 2.93
CA ASP A 40 19.11 2.45 3.91
C ASP A 40 18.79 2.81 5.38
N ALA A 41 17.55 3.26 5.64
CA ALA A 41 17.11 3.81 6.93
C ALA A 41 16.63 2.75 7.93
N ILE A 42 16.22 1.57 7.46
CA ILE A 42 15.64 0.51 8.30
C ILE A 42 16.33 -0.83 8.14
N GLU A 43 16.22 -1.66 9.17
CA GLU A 43 16.55 -3.08 9.08
C GLU A 43 15.54 -3.78 8.16
N THR A 44 16.03 -4.68 7.30
CA THR A 44 15.20 -5.42 6.34
C THR A 44 14.67 -6.75 6.87
N THR A 45 15.04 -7.10 8.10
CA THR A 45 14.54 -8.28 8.82
C THR A 45 13.67 -7.87 10.01
N GLY A 46 12.73 -8.75 10.39
CA GLY A 46 11.82 -8.48 11.49
C GLY A 46 10.79 -7.39 11.19
N VAL A 47 10.52 -7.13 9.91
CA VAL A 47 9.48 -6.19 9.48
C VAL A 47 8.10 -6.83 9.65
N ILE A 48 7.17 -6.09 10.24
CA ILE A 48 5.80 -6.55 10.49
C ILE A 48 4.85 -5.71 9.64
N VAL A 49 3.88 -6.35 9.01
CA VAL A 49 2.79 -5.70 8.28
C VAL A 49 1.46 -6.24 8.80
N ASP A 50 0.71 -5.36 9.47
CA ASP A 50 -0.68 -5.61 9.81
C ASP A 50 -1.57 -4.79 8.87
N ALA A 51 -2.44 -5.45 8.12
CA ALA A 51 -3.27 -4.72 7.18
C ALA A 51 -4.73 -5.19 7.19
N ALA A 52 -5.65 -4.22 7.17
CA ALA A 52 -7.08 -4.45 7.08
C ALA A 52 -7.58 -4.14 5.66
N SER A 53 -8.39 -5.03 5.10
CA SER A 53 -9.03 -4.86 3.79
C SER A 53 -10.54 -4.92 3.91
N GLY A 54 -11.22 -4.12 3.08
CA GLY A 54 -12.64 -4.29 2.83
C GLY A 54 -12.94 -5.62 2.13
N VAL A 55 -14.18 -6.11 2.31
CA VAL A 55 -14.66 -7.42 1.83
C VAL A 55 -14.56 -7.60 0.32
N SER A 56 -14.65 -6.52 -0.45
CA SER A 56 -14.48 -6.56 -1.91
C SER A 56 -13.12 -7.11 -2.36
N GLY A 57 -12.11 -7.10 -1.48
CA GLY A 57 -10.80 -7.70 -1.72
C GLY A 57 -10.82 -9.23 -1.86
N ALA A 58 -11.87 -9.89 -1.35
CA ALA A 58 -12.08 -11.32 -1.51
C ALA A 58 -12.58 -11.72 -2.92
N GLY A 59 -12.89 -10.73 -3.78
CA GLY A 59 -13.34 -10.96 -5.15
C GLY A 59 -14.84 -11.19 -5.27
N ARG A 60 -15.27 -11.61 -6.47
CA ARG A 60 -16.71 -11.72 -6.85
C ARG A 60 -17.34 -13.06 -6.51
N SER A 61 -16.55 -14.05 -6.12
CA SER A 61 -17.06 -15.39 -5.82
C SER A 61 -17.87 -15.38 -4.53
N LEU A 62 -19.06 -15.96 -4.58
CA LEU A 62 -19.90 -16.16 -3.40
C LEU A 62 -19.25 -17.20 -2.48
N GLN A 63 -18.97 -16.79 -1.26
CA GLN A 63 -18.43 -17.67 -0.21
C GLN A 63 -19.19 -17.42 1.10
N PRO A 64 -19.43 -18.45 1.93
CA PRO A 64 -20.09 -18.27 3.22
C PRO A 64 -19.40 -17.21 4.10
N ALA A 65 -18.05 -17.18 4.11
CA ALA A 65 -17.26 -16.24 4.90
C ALA A 65 -17.35 -14.78 4.41
N THR A 66 -17.85 -14.52 3.21
CA THR A 66 -18.03 -13.18 2.63
C THR A 66 -19.50 -12.77 2.47
N ALA A 67 -20.43 -13.61 2.98
CA ALA A 67 -21.84 -13.26 3.03
C ALA A 67 -22.07 -12.09 4.00
N PHE A 68 -23.06 -11.23 3.73
CA PHE A 68 -23.34 -10.03 4.53
C PHE A 68 -23.41 -10.34 6.03
N ALA A 69 -24.20 -11.35 6.43
CA ALA A 69 -24.36 -11.74 7.84
C ALA A 69 -23.08 -12.31 8.49
N ALA A 70 -22.06 -12.67 7.69
CA ALA A 70 -20.78 -13.18 8.22
C ALA A 70 -19.74 -12.07 8.37
N VAL A 71 -19.86 -10.99 7.60
CA VAL A 71 -18.87 -9.89 7.59
C VAL A 71 -19.36 -8.63 8.29
N ASP A 72 -20.65 -8.43 8.40
CA ASP A 72 -21.21 -7.31 9.13
C ASP A 72 -20.84 -7.39 10.61
N GLU A 73 -20.35 -6.29 11.19
CA GLU A 73 -19.88 -6.23 12.58
C GLU A 73 -18.74 -7.23 12.93
N ASN A 74 -18.08 -7.83 11.93
CA ASN A 74 -17.04 -8.85 12.14
C ASN A 74 -15.68 -8.37 11.60
N PHE A 75 -14.69 -8.24 12.48
CA PHE A 75 -13.32 -7.94 12.15
C PHE A 75 -12.42 -9.13 12.53
N ASN A 76 -11.81 -9.78 11.54
CA ASN A 76 -11.05 -11.00 11.77
C ASN A 76 -9.78 -11.10 10.93
N ALA A 77 -8.74 -11.72 11.49
CA ALA A 77 -7.56 -12.11 10.74
C ALA A 77 -7.83 -13.35 9.88
N TYR A 78 -7.16 -13.44 8.73
CA TYR A 78 -7.29 -14.58 7.82
C TYR A 78 -5.96 -14.89 7.14
N GLY A 79 -5.84 -16.05 6.51
CA GLY A 79 -4.67 -16.43 5.72
C GLY A 79 -3.34 -16.35 6.48
N LEU A 80 -3.36 -16.62 7.78
CA LEU A 80 -2.20 -16.48 8.67
C LEU A 80 -1.02 -17.30 8.15
N LEU A 81 0.14 -16.65 8.00
CA LEU A 81 1.42 -17.20 7.58
C LEU A 81 1.42 -17.87 6.19
N THR A 82 0.30 -17.84 5.46
CA THR A 82 0.14 -18.52 4.16
C THR A 82 -0.42 -17.62 3.08
N HIS A 83 -0.57 -16.32 3.35
CA HIS A 83 -1.17 -15.38 2.40
C HIS A 83 -0.29 -15.20 1.18
N ARG A 84 -0.89 -15.35 -0.02
CA ARG A 84 -0.19 -15.31 -1.32
C ARG A 84 0.54 -13.99 -1.62
N HIS A 85 0.20 -12.90 -0.95
CA HIS A 85 0.83 -11.59 -1.14
C HIS A 85 2.11 -11.42 -0.33
N THR A 86 2.40 -12.30 0.63
CA THR A 86 3.64 -12.19 1.44
C THR A 86 4.90 -12.19 0.56
N PRO A 87 5.13 -13.21 -0.29
CA PRO A 87 6.34 -13.24 -1.13
C PRO A 87 6.41 -12.08 -2.14
N GLU A 88 5.26 -11.56 -2.57
CA GLU A 88 5.21 -10.40 -3.47
C GLU A 88 5.68 -9.13 -2.74
N MET A 89 5.22 -8.90 -1.50
CA MET A 89 5.67 -7.76 -0.69
C MET A 89 7.17 -7.85 -0.39
N GLU A 90 7.67 -9.04 -0.02
CA GLU A 90 9.08 -9.29 0.26
C GLU A 90 9.95 -9.01 -0.97
N GLN A 91 9.54 -9.52 -2.14
CA GLN A 91 10.26 -9.30 -3.40
C GLN A 91 10.37 -7.83 -3.76
N VAL A 92 9.30 -7.04 -3.55
CA VAL A 92 9.24 -5.64 -3.96
C VAL A 92 9.91 -4.71 -2.95
N SER A 93 9.67 -4.94 -1.65
CA SER A 93 10.26 -4.09 -0.60
C SER A 93 11.70 -4.45 -0.28
N GLY A 94 12.12 -5.70 -0.53
CA GLY A 94 13.43 -6.21 -0.10
C GLY A 94 13.49 -6.55 1.39
N CYS A 95 12.34 -6.66 2.06
CA CYS A 95 12.24 -6.99 3.49
C CYS A 95 11.80 -8.44 3.70
N GLU A 96 12.23 -9.05 4.81
CA GLU A 96 11.60 -10.23 5.38
C GLU A 96 10.37 -9.78 6.18
N ILE A 97 9.17 -10.25 5.81
CA ILE A 97 7.90 -9.70 6.32
C ILE A 97 7.08 -10.75 7.07
N LEU A 98 6.75 -10.46 8.33
CA LEU A 98 5.65 -11.11 9.03
C LEU A 98 4.35 -10.38 8.67
N PHE A 99 3.46 -11.03 7.92
CA PHE A 99 2.22 -10.44 7.43
C PHE A 99 0.98 -11.00 8.13
N THR A 100 0.14 -10.10 8.65
CA THR A 100 -1.17 -10.43 9.24
C THR A 100 -2.28 -9.65 8.50
N PRO A 101 -2.95 -10.27 7.53
CA PRO A 101 -4.11 -9.64 6.89
C PRO A 101 -5.38 -9.78 7.73
N HIS A 102 -6.20 -8.75 7.71
CA HIS A 102 -7.51 -8.71 8.35
C HIS A 102 -8.61 -8.38 7.33
N LEU A 103 -9.78 -8.95 7.53
CA LEU A 103 -11.00 -8.54 6.85
C LEU A 103 -11.79 -7.63 7.78
N ALA A 104 -12.07 -6.42 7.32
CA ALA A 104 -12.83 -5.43 8.07
C ALA A 104 -14.28 -5.36 7.57
N PRO A 105 -15.24 -5.00 8.44
CA PRO A 105 -16.66 -4.85 8.08
C PRO A 105 -16.90 -3.56 7.28
N MET A 106 -16.23 -3.44 6.16
CA MET A 106 -16.36 -2.35 5.18
C MET A 106 -16.29 -2.92 3.77
N VAL A 107 -16.90 -2.23 2.81
CA VAL A 107 -16.93 -2.70 1.42
C VAL A 107 -15.56 -2.55 0.76
N ARG A 108 -14.92 -1.38 0.88
CA ARG A 108 -13.67 -1.00 0.20
C ARG A 108 -12.67 -0.37 1.15
N GLY A 109 -11.44 -0.41 0.74
CA GLY A 109 -10.30 0.24 1.40
C GLY A 109 -9.28 -0.76 1.92
N ILE A 110 -8.03 -0.32 1.96
CA ILE A 110 -6.94 -0.97 2.69
C ILE A 110 -6.34 0.06 3.63
N LEU A 111 -6.08 -0.36 4.85
CA LEU A 111 -5.19 0.32 5.79
C LEU A 111 -4.08 -0.66 6.13
N ALA A 112 -2.85 -0.34 5.76
CA ALA A 112 -1.67 -1.15 6.09
C ALA A 112 -0.81 -0.39 7.09
N THR A 113 -0.56 -1.00 8.25
CA THR A 113 0.37 -0.51 9.27
C THR A 113 1.61 -1.38 9.23
N CYS A 114 2.74 -0.78 8.90
CA CYS A 114 4.01 -1.45 8.80
C CYS A 114 4.93 -1.00 9.94
N TYR A 115 5.63 -1.93 10.54
CA TYR A 115 6.56 -1.70 11.64
C TYR A 115 7.95 -2.17 11.22
N ALA A 116 8.95 -1.33 11.43
CA ALA A 116 10.35 -1.65 11.16
C ALA A 116 11.28 -1.07 12.23
N ARG A 117 12.51 -1.54 12.30
CA ARG A 117 13.54 -0.95 13.15
C ARG A 117 14.41 -0.01 12.32
N PRO A 118 14.50 1.29 12.67
CA PRO A 118 15.54 2.14 12.13
C PRO A 118 16.94 1.59 12.43
N LYS A 119 17.85 1.71 11.48
CA LYS A 119 19.26 1.36 11.67
C LYS A 119 19.96 2.35 12.60
N ASP A 120 19.60 3.63 12.49
CA ASP A 120 20.08 4.69 13.37
C ASP A 120 19.09 4.87 14.53
N PRO A 121 19.51 4.66 15.81
CA PRO A 121 18.66 4.90 16.96
C PRO A 121 18.20 6.36 17.13
N SER A 122 18.87 7.32 16.47
CA SER A 122 18.48 8.74 16.48
C SER A 122 17.52 9.11 15.36
N PHE A 123 17.11 8.16 14.51
CA PHE A 123 16.17 8.40 13.42
C PHE A 123 14.83 8.90 13.94
N SER A 124 14.41 10.06 13.47
CA SER A 124 13.24 10.79 13.98
C SER A 124 12.01 10.69 13.06
N THR A 125 10.86 11.10 13.57
CA THR A 125 9.63 11.26 12.79
C THR A 125 9.82 12.21 11.62
N ASP A 126 10.51 13.35 11.84
CA ASP A 126 10.74 14.35 10.79
C ASP A 126 11.60 13.76 9.65
N GLN A 127 12.64 13.02 10.00
CA GLN A 127 13.47 12.32 9.01
C GLN A 127 12.67 11.24 8.25
N ALA A 128 11.77 10.53 8.93
CA ALA A 128 10.91 9.55 8.28
C ALA A 128 9.94 10.18 7.28
N LEU A 129 9.33 11.30 7.65
CA LEU A 129 8.45 12.06 6.75
C LEU A 129 9.23 12.65 5.58
N GLU A 130 10.45 13.14 5.82
CA GLU A 130 11.33 13.65 4.76
C GLU A 130 11.69 12.57 3.74
N VAL A 131 12.03 11.35 4.18
CA VAL A 131 12.30 10.20 3.29
C VAL A 131 11.09 9.94 2.37
N LEU A 132 9.87 9.93 2.92
CA LEU A 132 8.66 9.75 2.13
C LEU A 132 8.42 10.92 1.17
N ALA A 133 8.53 12.15 1.65
CA ALA A 133 8.28 13.35 0.86
C ALA A 133 9.26 13.48 -0.32
N GLN A 134 10.55 13.23 -0.10
CA GLN A 134 11.55 13.23 -1.16
C GLN A 134 11.31 12.14 -2.18
N ARG A 135 10.98 10.92 -1.72
CA ARG A 135 10.75 9.78 -2.62
C ARG A 135 9.54 9.96 -3.52
N TYR A 136 8.51 10.63 -3.02
CA TYR A 136 7.22 10.76 -3.70
C TYR A 136 6.91 12.18 -4.19
N ALA A 137 7.88 13.09 -4.22
CA ALA A 137 7.69 14.49 -4.61
C ALA A 137 7.00 14.67 -5.97
N ASP A 138 7.31 13.80 -6.94
CA ASP A 138 6.81 13.87 -8.32
C ASP A 138 5.72 12.81 -8.62
N GLU A 139 5.20 12.14 -7.59
CA GLU A 139 4.23 11.04 -7.77
C GLU A 139 2.78 11.55 -7.66
N PRO A 140 2.03 11.59 -8.78
CA PRO A 140 0.71 12.27 -8.82
C PRO A 140 -0.35 11.61 -7.95
N PHE A 141 -0.16 10.36 -7.56
CA PHE A 141 -1.12 9.59 -6.78
C PHE A 141 -0.65 9.24 -5.36
N VAL A 142 0.48 9.79 -4.91
CA VAL A 142 0.95 9.60 -3.54
C VAL A 142 0.82 10.89 -2.75
N ILE A 143 0.12 10.82 -1.63
CA ILE A 143 -0.05 11.92 -0.69
C ILE A 143 0.65 11.56 0.61
N VAL A 144 1.72 12.29 0.91
CA VAL A 144 2.45 12.19 2.18
C VAL A 144 1.95 13.29 3.10
N ASP A 145 1.47 12.93 4.29
CA ASP A 145 0.93 13.86 5.26
C ASP A 145 1.34 13.44 6.68
N GLU A 146 1.37 14.40 7.59
CA GLU A 146 1.50 14.11 9.02
C GLU A 146 0.23 13.47 9.60
N ALA A 147 -0.94 13.77 9.06
CA ALA A 147 -2.18 13.18 9.52
C ALA A 147 -2.23 11.66 9.25
N SER A 148 -2.84 10.94 10.17
CA SER A 148 -3.04 9.49 10.00
C SER A 148 -3.98 9.23 8.82
N PRO A 149 -3.59 8.39 7.83
CA PRO A 149 -4.42 8.11 6.67
C PRO A 149 -5.67 7.32 7.05
N SER A 150 -6.74 7.47 6.26
CA SER A 150 -7.97 6.72 6.44
C SER A 150 -8.48 6.12 5.14
N THR A 151 -9.11 4.95 5.22
CA THR A 151 -9.69 4.27 4.06
C THR A 151 -10.82 5.08 3.41
N LYS A 152 -11.52 5.93 4.19
CA LYS A 152 -12.59 6.79 3.68
C LYS A 152 -12.05 7.91 2.80
N ALA A 153 -10.90 8.47 3.15
CA ALA A 153 -10.26 9.55 2.39
C ALA A 153 -9.80 9.10 0.98
N THR A 154 -9.53 7.81 0.81
CA THR A 154 -9.08 7.23 -0.48
C THR A 154 -10.19 6.53 -1.26
N LEU A 155 -11.41 6.44 -0.71
CA LEU A 155 -12.52 5.73 -1.33
C LEU A 155 -12.84 6.26 -2.72
N GLY A 156 -12.72 5.42 -3.74
CA GLY A 156 -12.98 5.76 -5.14
C GLY A 156 -11.84 6.49 -5.86
N ALA A 157 -10.76 6.87 -5.15
CA ALA A 157 -9.60 7.54 -5.74
C ALA A 157 -8.48 6.58 -6.12
N ASN A 158 -7.63 6.99 -7.07
CA ASN A 158 -6.38 6.29 -7.39
C ASN A 158 -5.21 6.74 -6.49
N THR A 159 -5.50 7.45 -5.42
CA THR A 159 -4.48 7.92 -4.48
C THR A 159 -4.16 6.89 -3.40
N VAL A 160 -2.92 6.94 -2.92
CA VAL A 160 -2.49 6.36 -1.67
C VAL A 160 -2.06 7.48 -0.72
N HIS A 161 -2.56 7.45 0.51
CA HIS A 161 -2.16 8.37 1.56
C HIS A 161 -1.20 7.65 2.49
N ILE A 162 -0.06 8.27 2.79
CA ILE A 162 1.02 7.64 3.58
C ILE A 162 1.50 8.61 4.65
N THR A 163 1.74 8.08 5.84
CA THR A 163 2.42 8.79 6.94
C THR A 163 3.47 7.90 7.58
N ALA A 164 4.36 8.51 8.38
CA ALA A 164 5.32 7.78 9.20
C ALA A 164 5.48 8.43 10.57
N ARG A 165 5.79 7.63 11.59
CA ARG A 165 6.10 8.05 12.96
C ARG A 165 7.19 7.16 13.52
N VAL A 166 8.04 7.73 14.34
CA VAL A 166 8.98 6.98 15.18
C VAL A 166 8.52 7.09 16.63
N ASP A 167 8.32 5.95 17.27
CA ASP A 167 8.05 5.90 18.71
C ASP A 167 9.37 6.03 19.47
N GLU A 168 9.65 7.22 20.01
CA GLU A 168 10.88 7.53 20.73
C GLU A 168 11.12 6.60 21.94
N ARG A 169 10.08 6.07 22.56
CA ARG A 169 10.17 5.18 23.71
C ARG A 169 10.65 3.78 23.35
N THR A 170 10.22 3.25 22.21
CA THR A 170 10.53 1.87 21.78
C THR A 170 11.48 1.80 20.59
N GLY A 171 11.72 2.91 19.91
CA GLY A 171 12.55 3.01 18.73
C GLY A 171 11.93 2.33 17.49
N TRP A 172 10.62 2.08 17.47
CA TRP A 172 9.95 1.54 16.27
C TRP A 172 9.58 2.65 15.30
N LEU A 173 9.88 2.42 14.02
CA LEU A 173 9.25 3.15 12.93
C LEU A 173 7.88 2.50 12.65
N LEU A 174 6.83 3.32 12.63
CA LEU A 174 5.54 3.01 12.07
C LEU A 174 5.39 3.76 10.77
N THR A 175 5.09 3.07 9.66
CA THR A 175 4.63 3.70 8.44
C THR A 175 3.26 3.14 8.09
N ILE A 176 2.32 4.04 7.76
CA ILE A 176 0.91 3.67 7.56
C ILE A 176 0.49 4.17 6.18
N SER A 177 -0.11 3.29 5.40
CA SER A 177 -0.69 3.63 4.10
C SER A 177 -2.17 3.27 4.02
N ALA A 178 -2.96 4.11 3.36
CA ALA A 178 -4.34 3.81 3.02
C ALA A 178 -4.60 4.02 1.53
N LEU A 179 -5.37 3.12 0.93
CA LEU A 179 -5.78 3.20 -0.48
C LEU A 179 -7.13 2.52 -0.71
N ASP A 180 -7.78 2.81 -1.83
CA ASP A 180 -8.92 2.01 -2.30
C ASP A 180 -8.42 0.71 -2.95
N ASN A 181 -8.79 -0.43 -2.38
CA ASN A 181 -8.32 -1.75 -2.82
C ASN A 181 -8.81 -2.15 -4.22
N LEU A 182 -9.88 -1.54 -4.74
CA LEU A 182 -10.40 -1.79 -6.10
C LEU A 182 -9.93 -0.75 -7.12
N VAL A 183 -9.50 0.44 -6.68
CA VAL A 183 -8.97 1.49 -7.56
C VAL A 183 -7.45 1.43 -7.55
N LYS A 184 -6.75 2.12 -6.67
CA LYS A 184 -5.27 2.09 -6.62
C LYS A 184 -4.71 0.69 -6.43
N GLY A 185 -5.37 -0.13 -5.61
CA GLY A 185 -4.97 -1.51 -5.33
C GLY A 185 -5.32 -2.52 -6.44
N ALA A 186 -5.99 -2.12 -7.52
CA ALA A 186 -6.40 -3.03 -8.60
C ALA A 186 -6.58 -2.29 -9.94
N SER A 187 -7.83 -1.96 -10.32
CA SER A 187 -8.16 -1.46 -11.66
C SER A 187 -7.54 -0.09 -11.95
N GLY A 188 -7.49 0.81 -10.99
CA GLY A 188 -6.88 2.13 -11.17
C GLY A 188 -5.37 2.04 -11.36
N GLY A 189 -4.67 1.20 -10.58
CA GLY A 189 -3.27 0.90 -10.81
C GLY A 189 -3.01 0.29 -12.19
N ALA A 190 -3.89 -0.59 -12.65
CA ALA A 190 -3.81 -1.16 -14.00
C ALA A 190 -3.98 -0.10 -15.10
N VAL A 191 -4.94 0.82 -14.96
CA VAL A 191 -5.14 1.94 -15.90
C VAL A 191 -3.94 2.89 -15.88
N GLN A 192 -3.40 3.22 -14.70
CA GLN A 192 -2.20 4.04 -14.56
C GLN A 192 -1.01 3.41 -15.31
N CYS A 193 -0.77 2.12 -15.14
CA CYS A 193 0.25 1.38 -15.88
C CYS A 193 0.01 1.40 -17.40
N ALA A 194 -1.24 1.21 -17.83
CA ALA A 194 -1.59 1.24 -19.24
C ALA A 194 -1.36 2.63 -19.85
N ASN A 195 -1.71 3.70 -19.14
CA ASN A 195 -1.45 5.07 -19.59
C ASN A 195 0.05 5.29 -19.85
N ILE A 196 0.90 4.91 -18.91
CA ILE A 196 2.36 5.01 -19.05
C ILE A 196 2.87 4.16 -20.20
N ALA A 197 2.44 2.90 -20.28
CA ALA A 197 2.90 1.96 -21.32
C ALA A 197 2.53 2.41 -22.73
N LEU A 198 1.41 3.11 -22.89
CA LEU A 198 0.90 3.63 -24.15
C LEU A 198 1.36 5.07 -24.44
N GLY A 199 2.12 5.70 -23.56
CA GLY A 199 2.57 7.10 -23.73
C GLY A 199 1.45 8.13 -23.58
N LEU A 200 0.38 7.79 -22.86
CA LEU A 200 -0.72 8.70 -22.51
C LEU A 200 -0.37 9.48 -21.23
N ASP A 201 -1.16 10.52 -20.93
CA ASP A 201 -1.09 11.17 -19.63
C ASP A 201 -1.39 10.13 -18.52
N GLU A 202 -0.47 9.97 -17.59
CA GLU A 202 -0.55 8.98 -16.51
C GLU A 202 -1.84 9.12 -15.70
N THR A 203 -2.34 10.34 -15.53
CA THR A 203 -3.52 10.65 -14.72
C THR A 203 -4.84 10.52 -15.49
N ALA A 204 -4.78 10.28 -16.82
CA ALA A 204 -5.97 10.26 -17.66
C ALA A 204 -7.03 9.25 -17.16
N GLY A 205 -8.22 9.76 -16.86
CA GLY A 205 -9.37 8.96 -16.42
C GLY A 205 -9.29 8.43 -14.99
N LEU A 206 -8.31 8.87 -14.20
CA LEU A 206 -8.09 8.41 -12.83
C LEU A 206 -8.46 9.51 -11.81
N PRO A 207 -9.38 9.25 -10.86
CA PRO A 207 -9.74 10.21 -9.85
C PRO A 207 -8.63 10.38 -8.81
N THR A 208 -8.38 11.64 -8.41
CA THR A 208 -7.36 12.02 -7.42
C THR A 208 -7.95 12.36 -6.04
N SER A 209 -9.27 12.46 -5.94
CA SER A 209 -9.96 12.80 -4.69
C SER A 209 -10.90 11.68 -4.28
N GLY A 210 -10.84 11.29 -3.02
CA GLY A 210 -11.75 10.31 -2.44
C GLY A 210 -13.12 10.89 -2.09
N LEU A 211 -14.04 10.00 -1.74
CA LEU A 211 -15.43 10.33 -1.41
C LEU A 211 -15.62 10.63 0.10
N MET A 212 -14.63 11.24 0.73
CA MET A 212 -14.76 11.71 2.11
C MET A 212 -15.54 13.05 2.12
N PRO A 213 -16.60 13.17 2.95
CA PRO A 213 -17.35 14.41 3.06
C PRO A 213 -16.54 15.50 3.76
#